data_6b942213f0a07aaca00b7217e4a51460
#
_entry.id   6b942213f0a07aaca00b7217e4a51460
#
_cell.length_a   1.000
_cell.length_b   1.000
_cell.length_c   1.000
_cell.angle_alpha   90.00
_cell.angle_beta   90.00
_cell.angle_gamma   90.00
#
_symmetry.space_group_name_H-M   'P 1'
#
loop_
_entity.id
_entity.type
_entity.pdbx_description
1 polymer ?
#
loop_
_entity_poly.entity_id
_entity_poly.type
_entity_poly.pdbx_seq_one_letter_code
_entity_poly.pdbx_strand_id
1 'polypeptide(L)'
;MYRLLDRRTSALPGKHGAARQGPRDRRVDRRTRLRNARRTTVAAVHAALSADDPGSGKTNGALHDVDPKSSASLRRRFPGINGEDFQHPLDKQNTQILRSLPGLEFVAKSMIMSSSAEEILFLENISSSILAGPEQLPTLYRLLTDACEILGMKNVPDLYVRQNPVPNAYTLALTGRRPFIVLHTSLLDLLSDDELQAVIAHELGHLKCDHAVWLTAANVLALGTVSLLPIVSATVEDAVMRWLRAAELSCDRAALLVVQDPETVVSSFMKLAGGSNRFASELSVESFLQQAKSYEQASSSPLGWYLRNAQNRALSHPLPVLRAAEIDTWSRSAEYRNLGNR
;
A
#
# COMPACT_ATOMS: atom_id res chain seq x y z
N MET A 1 10.41 -1.96 5.18
CA MET A 1 11.40 -0.95 4.75
C MET A 1 10.78 0.44 4.56
N TYR A 2 9.55 0.58 4.08
CA TYR A 2 8.83 1.85 3.93
C TYR A 2 8.59 2.64 5.24
N ARG A 3 8.56 2.01 6.40
CA ARG A 3 8.33 2.68 7.71
C ARG A 3 9.49 3.52 8.26
N LEU A 4 10.70 3.39 7.72
CA LEU A 4 11.88 4.12 8.22
C LEU A 4 11.98 5.58 7.72
N LEU A 5 11.23 5.93 6.66
CA LEU A 5 11.22 7.29 6.11
C LEU A 5 10.14 8.21 6.73
N ASP A 6 9.15 7.65 7.43
CA ASP A 6 7.99 8.40 7.96
C ASP A 6 8.22 9.03 9.35
N ARG A 7 9.43 8.97 9.92
CA ARG A 7 9.73 9.47 11.28
C ARG A 7 10.24 10.92 11.36
N ARG A 8 10.10 11.76 10.33
CA ARG A 8 10.64 13.14 10.35
C ARG A 8 9.62 14.28 10.34
N THR A 9 8.40 14.09 10.79
CA THR A 9 7.44 15.20 10.95
C THR A 9 6.92 15.28 12.39
N SER A 10 7.76 15.73 13.34
CA SER A 10 7.30 16.43 14.54
C SER A 10 8.47 17.02 15.31
N ALA A 11 8.93 18.20 14.93
CA ALA A 11 9.63 19.12 15.83
C ALA A 11 9.56 20.54 15.27
N LEU A 12 8.62 21.32 15.74
CA LEU A 12 8.71 22.78 15.71
C LEU A 12 9.18 23.27 17.09
N PRO A 13 10.16 24.18 17.17
CA PRO A 13 10.62 24.71 18.45
C PRO A 13 9.80 25.91 18.87
N GLY A 14 9.17 25.82 20.04
CA GLY A 14 8.60 26.98 20.75
C GLY A 14 9.63 27.55 21.74
N LYS A 15 9.93 28.84 21.63
CA LYS A 15 10.83 29.61 22.48
C LYS A 15 10.11 30.23 23.70
N HIS A 16 10.95 30.46 24.75
CA HIS A 16 10.79 31.34 25.93
C HIS A 16 9.90 30.83 27.07
N GLY A 17 10.29 30.92 28.33
CA GLY A 17 11.26 31.69 29.03
C GLY A 17 11.21 31.33 30.55
N ALA A 18 12.28 31.57 31.18
CA ALA A 18 12.73 31.66 32.57
C ALA A 18 11.74 31.51 33.75
N ALA A 19 12.12 30.77 34.80
CA ALA A 19 12.58 31.16 36.15
C ALA A 19 12.30 30.13 37.23
N ARG A 20 13.36 29.67 37.87
CA ARG A 20 13.62 29.38 39.30
C ARG A 20 12.50 28.81 40.20
N GLN A 21 12.73 27.69 40.78
CA GLN A 21 13.05 27.40 42.19
C GLN A 21 12.91 25.89 42.50
N GLY A 22 13.89 25.39 43.20
CA GLY A 22 14.17 23.99 43.49
C GLY A 22 13.37 23.43 44.71
N PRO A 23 13.89 22.40 45.43
CA PRO A 23 13.43 21.03 45.21
C PRO A 23 12.61 20.49 46.40
N ARG A 24 11.74 19.50 46.20
CA ARG A 24 11.36 18.50 47.24
C ARG A 24 10.85 17.22 46.61
N ASP A 25 11.54 16.21 46.94
CA ASP A 25 11.35 14.77 46.95
C ASP A 25 9.90 14.27 47.00
N ARG A 26 9.48 13.50 46.01
CA ARG A 26 8.42 12.47 46.06
C ARG A 26 8.58 11.48 44.95
N ARG A 27 9.61 10.64 45.05
CA ARG A 27 9.63 9.33 44.38
C ARG A 27 8.91 8.37 45.33
N VAL A 28 7.67 8.07 45.05
CA VAL A 28 6.94 6.81 45.31
C VAL A 28 5.53 7.04 44.79
N ASP A 29 5.04 6.17 43.94
CA ASP A 29 3.64 5.94 43.52
C ASP A 29 3.25 6.13 42.06
N ARG A 30 4.14 5.82 41.11
CA ARG A 30 3.72 5.64 39.73
C ARG A 30 3.55 4.17 39.28
N ARG A 31 4.12 3.21 40.01
CA ARG A 31 4.01 1.79 39.65
C ARG A 31 2.73 1.11 40.13
N THR A 32 2.10 1.62 41.14
CA THR A 32 0.87 1.06 41.75
C THR A 32 -0.39 1.53 41.00
N ARG A 33 -0.40 2.74 40.44
CA ARG A 33 -1.54 3.25 39.65
C ARG A 33 -1.68 2.60 38.26
N LEU A 34 -0.59 2.18 37.62
CA LEU A 34 -0.63 1.50 36.31
C LEU A 34 -1.07 0.02 36.40
N ARG A 35 -0.93 -0.62 37.55
CA ARG A 35 -1.42 -1.99 37.79
C ARG A 35 -2.92 -2.05 38.05
N ASN A 36 -3.51 -1.04 38.64
CA ASN A 36 -4.93 -0.98 38.94
C ASN A 36 -5.77 -0.56 37.73
N ALA A 37 -5.24 0.30 36.85
CA ALA A 37 -5.92 0.69 35.59
C ALA A 37 -6.06 -0.47 34.59
N ARG A 38 -5.12 -1.43 34.57
CA ARG A 38 -5.21 -2.62 33.70
C ARG A 38 -6.18 -3.68 34.21
N ARG A 39 -6.51 -3.72 35.48
CA ARG A 39 -7.48 -4.68 36.03
C ARG A 39 -8.93 -4.24 35.86
N THR A 40 -9.20 -2.95 35.77
CA THR A 40 -10.56 -2.42 35.59
C THR A 40 -11.05 -2.52 34.15
N THR A 41 -10.14 -2.50 33.17
CA THR A 41 -10.51 -2.58 31.75
C THR A 41 -10.86 -4.01 31.30
N VAL A 42 -10.26 -5.02 31.91
CA VAL A 42 -10.56 -6.44 31.58
C VAL A 42 -11.86 -6.92 32.21
N ALA A 43 -12.25 -6.37 33.36
CA ALA A 43 -13.51 -6.74 34.01
C ALA A 43 -14.75 -6.12 33.33
N ALA A 44 -14.59 -4.97 32.66
CA ALA A 44 -15.68 -4.29 31.96
C ALA A 44 -16.04 -4.95 30.61
N VAL A 45 -15.11 -5.66 30.00
CA VAL A 45 -15.36 -6.38 28.72
C VAL A 45 -16.06 -7.72 28.97
N HIS A 46 -15.90 -8.36 30.12
CA HIS A 46 -16.57 -9.62 30.46
C HIS A 46 -18.03 -9.46 30.92
N ALA A 47 -18.42 -8.29 31.36
CA ALA A 47 -19.79 -8.00 31.82
C ALA A 47 -20.74 -7.59 30.69
N ALA A 48 -20.24 -7.27 29.51
CA ALA A 48 -21.05 -6.87 28.34
C ALA A 48 -21.46 -8.04 27.42
N LEU A 49 -21.02 -9.26 27.71
CA LEU A 49 -21.28 -10.45 26.88
C LEU A 49 -22.34 -11.42 27.43
N SER A 50 -23.06 -11.03 28.49
CA SER A 50 -24.13 -11.84 29.06
C SER A 50 -25.38 -10.99 29.33
N ALA A 51 -26.10 -10.65 28.28
CA ALA A 51 -27.50 -10.23 28.38
C ALA A 51 -28.25 -10.82 27.18
N ASP A 52 -29.10 -11.78 27.48
CA ASP A 52 -30.02 -12.46 26.58
C ASP A 52 -30.99 -11.47 25.93
N ASP A 53 -31.19 -11.64 24.62
CA ASP A 53 -32.31 -11.04 23.89
C ASP A 53 -33.18 -12.16 23.27
N PRO A 54 -34.45 -12.23 23.55
CA PRO A 54 -35.39 -13.04 22.78
C PRO A 54 -36.33 -12.15 21.97
N GLY A 55 -36.14 -12.08 20.65
CA GLY A 55 -37.08 -11.34 19.79
C GLY A 55 -36.93 -11.63 18.30
N SER A 56 -37.64 -12.62 17.84
CA SER A 56 -37.92 -12.99 16.45
C SER A 56 -38.40 -11.80 15.58
N GLY A 57 -37.77 -11.65 14.43
CA GLY A 57 -38.26 -10.81 13.32
C GLY A 57 -37.67 -11.26 12.01
N LYS A 58 -38.32 -12.16 11.29
CA LYS A 58 -37.99 -12.56 9.92
C LYS A 58 -38.22 -11.39 8.98
N THR A 59 -37.18 -10.84 8.35
CA THR A 59 -37.29 -10.10 7.09
C THR A 59 -36.49 -10.82 6.03
N ASN A 60 -37.16 -11.40 5.08
CA ASN A 60 -36.63 -11.98 3.85
C ASN A 60 -36.13 -10.83 2.98
N GLY A 61 -34.82 -10.54 3.00
CA GLY A 61 -34.10 -9.80 1.97
C GLY A 61 -33.47 -10.81 1.04
N ALA A 62 -33.97 -10.90 -0.19
CA ALA A 62 -33.36 -11.72 -1.24
C ALA A 62 -31.94 -11.21 -1.51
N LEU A 63 -30.95 -11.92 -1.02
CA LEU A 63 -29.59 -11.82 -1.50
C LEU A 63 -29.59 -12.36 -2.93
N HIS A 64 -29.32 -11.50 -3.90
CA HIS A 64 -28.95 -11.94 -5.23
C HIS A 64 -27.61 -12.69 -5.09
N ASP A 65 -27.69 -14.01 -5.12
CA ASP A 65 -26.57 -14.90 -5.37
C ASP A 65 -26.07 -14.61 -6.80
N VAL A 66 -25.17 -13.67 -6.93
CA VAL A 66 -24.32 -13.55 -8.12
C VAL A 66 -23.23 -14.61 -7.93
N ASP A 67 -23.28 -15.67 -8.74
CA ASP A 67 -22.31 -16.75 -8.73
C ASP A 67 -20.88 -16.18 -8.95
N PRO A 68 -19.99 -16.19 -7.96
CA PRO A 68 -18.66 -15.56 -8.06
C PRO A 68 -17.72 -16.27 -9.04
N LYS A 69 -18.16 -17.40 -9.62
CA LYS A 69 -17.40 -18.13 -10.64
C LYS A 69 -17.47 -17.51 -12.04
N SER A 70 -18.38 -16.57 -12.30
CA SER A 70 -18.67 -16.08 -13.64
C SER A 70 -17.72 -14.99 -14.12
N SER A 71 -17.23 -14.09 -13.25
CA SER A 71 -16.40 -12.95 -13.70
C SER A 71 -14.91 -13.28 -13.84
N ALA A 72 -14.35 -14.05 -12.93
CA ALA A 72 -12.92 -14.40 -12.94
C ALA A 72 -12.53 -15.32 -14.12
N SER A 73 -13.44 -16.20 -14.56
CA SER A 73 -13.18 -17.14 -15.67
C SER A 73 -13.11 -16.47 -17.04
N LEU A 74 -13.60 -15.23 -17.18
CA LEU A 74 -13.65 -14.48 -18.43
C LEU A 74 -12.47 -13.49 -18.57
N ARG A 75 -11.70 -13.25 -17.48
CA ARG A 75 -10.59 -12.31 -17.53
C ARG A 75 -9.44 -12.86 -18.36
N ARG A 76 -8.87 -11.98 -19.20
CA ARG A 76 -7.73 -12.30 -20.05
C ARG A 76 -6.49 -12.54 -19.19
N ARG A 77 -5.73 -13.56 -19.55
CA ARG A 77 -4.42 -13.86 -18.95
C ARG A 77 -3.32 -13.26 -19.80
N PHE A 78 -2.21 -12.86 -19.19
CA PHE A 78 -1.05 -12.31 -19.86
C PHE A 78 0.18 -13.24 -19.68
N PRO A 79 0.20 -14.42 -20.32
CA PRO A 79 1.30 -15.35 -20.16
C PRO A 79 2.60 -14.72 -20.71
N GLY A 80 3.64 -14.71 -19.86
CA GLY A 80 4.94 -14.15 -20.26
C GLY A 80 5.06 -12.63 -20.16
N ILE A 81 4.05 -11.92 -19.64
CA ILE A 81 4.18 -10.49 -19.35
C ILE A 81 5.31 -10.25 -18.35
N ASN A 82 6.15 -9.27 -18.61
CA ASN A 82 7.20 -8.82 -17.70
C ASN A 82 6.83 -7.46 -17.08
N GLY A 83 7.46 -7.11 -15.97
CA GLY A 83 7.25 -5.79 -15.35
C GLY A 83 7.44 -4.63 -16.33
N GLU A 84 8.47 -4.71 -17.18
CA GLU A 84 8.79 -3.68 -18.16
C GLU A 84 7.69 -3.44 -19.23
N ASP A 85 6.78 -4.41 -19.42
CA ASP A 85 5.70 -4.29 -20.40
C ASP A 85 4.59 -3.32 -19.97
N PHE A 86 4.41 -3.12 -18.65
CA PHE A 86 3.38 -2.24 -18.08
C PHE A 86 3.94 -1.12 -17.15
N GLN A 87 5.25 -1.13 -16.85
CA GLN A 87 5.86 -0.08 -16.04
C GLN A 87 5.54 1.32 -16.56
N HIS A 88 5.23 2.24 -15.65
CA HIS A 88 5.15 3.66 -15.97
C HIS A 88 6.47 4.14 -16.59
N PRO A 89 6.47 5.00 -17.63
CA PRO A 89 7.69 5.39 -18.36
C PRO A 89 8.84 5.87 -17.45
N LEU A 90 8.54 6.68 -16.45
CA LEU A 90 9.55 7.18 -15.51
C LEU A 90 10.12 6.06 -14.63
N ASP A 91 9.30 5.10 -14.18
CA ASP A 91 9.76 3.95 -13.42
C ASP A 91 10.67 3.07 -14.27
N LYS A 92 10.25 2.73 -15.49
CA LYS A 92 11.03 1.96 -16.45
C LYS A 92 12.39 2.60 -16.71
N GLN A 93 12.42 3.91 -17.00
CA GLN A 93 13.63 4.66 -17.27
C GLN A 93 14.61 4.60 -16.08
N ASN A 94 14.14 4.88 -14.86
CA ASN A 94 15.00 4.89 -13.68
C ASN A 94 15.51 3.48 -13.34
N THR A 95 14.66 2.46 -13.45
CA THR A 95 15.08 1.06 -13.28
C THR A 95 16.16 0.66 -14.28
N GLN A 96 16.03 1.05 -15.54
CA GLN A 96 17.02 0.76 -16.58
C GLN A 96 18.35 1.47 -16.31
N ILE A 97 18.33 2.72 -15.84
CA ILE A 97 19.54 3.45 -15.44
C ILE A 97 20.27 2.68 -14.33
N LEU A 98 19.56 2.25 -13.29
CA LEU A 98 20.17 1.50 -12.19
C LEU A 98 20.70 0.13 -12.63
N ARG A 99 19.99 -0.58 -13.49
CA ARG A 99 20.43 -1.85 -14.08
C ARG A 99 21.72 -1.71 -14.90
N SER A 100 21.95 -0.54 -15.52
CA SER A 100 23.17 -0.27 -16.30
C SER A 100 24.42 -0.08 -15.45
N LEU A 101 24.30 0.11 -14.13
CA LEU A 101 25.42 0.29 -13.22
C LEU A 101 25.99 -1.05 -12.77
N PRO A 102 27.23 -1.41 -13.18
CA PRO A 102 27.82 -2.71 -12.86
C PRO A 102 27.90 -2.98 -11.36
N GLY A 103 27.45 -4.15 -10.94
CA GLY A 103 27.53 -4.59 -9.55
C GLY A 103 26.49 -3.99 -8.58
N LEU A 104 25.73 -2.96 -8.99
CA LEU A 104 24.77 -2.29 -8.11
C LEU A 104 23.65 -3.25 -7.67
N GLU A 105 23.14 -4.07 -8.57
CA GLU A 105 22.13 -5.09 -8.26
C GLU A 105 22.63 -6.09 -7.21
N PHE A 106 23.88 -6.54 -7.35
CA PHE A 106 24.50 -7.44 -6.39
C PHE A 106 24.62 -6.78 -5.00
N VAL A 107 25.06 -5.52 -4.95
CA VAL A 107 25.17 -4.76 -3.69
C VAL A 107 23.80 -4.61 -3.05
N ALA A 108 22.78 -4.21 -3.82
CA ALA A 108 21.42 -4.04 -3.32
C ALA A 108 20.85 -5.36 -2.76
N LYS A 109 21.01 -6.46 -3.49
CA LYS A 109 20.59 -7.80 -3.02
C LYS A 109 21.35 -8.22 -1.77
N SER A 110 22.66 -7.99 -1.70
CA SER A 110 23.46 -8.32 -0.53
C SER A 110 23.05 -7.53 0.72
N MET A 111 22.67 -6.27 0.56
CA MET A 111 22.18 -5.45 1.67
C MET A 111 20.82 -5.92 2.18
N ILE A 112 19.94 -6.36 1.28
CA ILE A 112 18.68 -7.00 1.66
C ILE A 112 18.96 -8.30 2.43
N MET A 113 19.92 -9.12 1.98
CA MET A 113 20.28 -10.42 2.59
C MET A 113 20.87 -10.32 4.01
N SER A 114 21.52 -9.22 4.34
CA SER A 114 22.29 -9.11 5.60
C SER A 114 21.51 -8.52 6.76
N SER A 115 20.23 -8.25 6.59
CA SER A 115 19.43 -7.52 7.56
C SER A 115 18.74 -8.44 8.58
N SER A 116 19.21 -8.44 9.83
CA SER A 116 18.49 -9.04 10.97
C SER A 116 17.08 -8.41 11.16
N ALA A 117 16.85 -7.22 10.60
CA ALA A 117 15.54 -6.58 10.58
C ALA A 117 14.50 -7.37 9.77
N GLU A 118 14.92 -8.08 8.72
CA GLU A 118 14.02 -8.94 7.95
C GLU A 118 13.50 -10.13 8.76
N GLU A 119 14.39 -10.76 9.54
CA GLU A 119 14.01 -11.87 10.41
C GLU A 119 13.02 -11.41 11.48
N ILE A 120 13.26 -10.25 12.08
CA ILE A 120 12.34 -9.66 13.07
C ILE A 120 10.96 -9.36 12.43
N LEU A 121 10.94 -8.75 11.26
CA LEU A 121 9.69 -8.44 10.54
C LEU A 121 8.93 -9.70 10.15
N PHE A 122 9.64 -10.75 9.71
CA PHE A 122 9.04 -12.04 9.39
C PHE A 122 8.41 -12.67 10.63
N LEU A 123 9.18 -12.79 11.73
CA LEU A 123 8.69 -13.37 12.99
C LEU A 123 7.52 -12.56 13.55
N GLU A 124 7.59 -11.23 13.53
CA GLU A 124 6.48 -10.37 13.93
C GLU A 124 5.24 -10.64 13.09
N ASN A 125 5.40 -10.80 11.77
CA ASN A 125 4.27 -11.05 10.88
C ASN A 125 3.63 -12.41 11.16
N ILE A 126 4.39 -13.50 11.16
CA ILE A 126 3.82 -14.85 11.35
C ILE A 126 3.22 -15.06 12.75
N SER A 127 3.68 -14.31 13.75
CA SER A 127 3.16 -14.40 15.12
C SER A 127 1.90 -13.58 15.36
N SER A 128 1.59 -12.62 14.49
CA SER A 128 0.51 -11.65 14.71
C SER A 128 -0.47 -11.50 13.53
N SER A 129 -0.37 -12.39 12.54
CA SER A 129 -1.20 -12.36 11.33
C SER A 129 -1.73 -13.75 11.00
N ILE A 130 -2.80 -13.82 10.21
CA ILE A 130 -3.43 -15.07 9.76
C ILE A 130 -2.99 -15.33 8.31
N LEU A 131 -2.40 -16.50 8.05
CA LEU A 131 -2.03 -16.94 6.70
C LEU A 131 -3.30 -17.37 5.94
N ALA A 132 -3.50 -16.80 4.75
CA ALA A 132 -4.54 -17.24 3.83
C ALA A 132 -4.10 -18.49 3.05
N GLY A 133 -5.02 -19.42 2.89
CA GLY A 133 -4.79 -20.68 2.18
C GLY A 133 -6.12 -21.35 1.81
N PRO A 134 -6.08 -22.52 1.16
CA PRO A 134 -7.28 -23.23 0.73
C PRO A 134 -8.23 -23.56 1.87
N GLU A 135 -7.68 -23.88 3.06
CA GLU A 135 -8.44 -24.25 4.26
C GLU A 135 -8.78 -23.06 5.16
N GLN A 136 -8.13 -21.91 4.93
CA GLN A 136 -8.27 -20.71 5.76
C GLN A 136 -8.29 -19.46 4.89
N LEU A 137 -9.37 -18.69 4.92
CA LEU A 137 -9.61 -17.54 4.05
C LEU A 137 -9.55 -17.90 2.54
N PRO A 138 -10.28 -18.95 2.09
CA PRO A 138 -10.18 -19.47 0.72
C PRO A 138 -10.53 -18.43 -0.34
N THR A 139 -11.40 -17.47 -0.05
CA THR A 139 -11.74 -16.39 -0.97
C THR A 139 -10.52 -15.51 -1.25
N LEU A 140 -9.80 -15.05 -0.22
CA LEU A 140 -8.59 -14.24 -0.39
C LEU A 140 -7.48 -15.02 -1.10
N TYR A 141 -7.32 -16.31 -0.77
CA TYR A 141 -6.35 -17.18 -1.44
C TYR A 141 -6.67 -17.32 -2.93
N ARG A 142 -7.94 -17.47 -3.30
CA ARG A 142 -8.39 -17.50 -4.70
C ARG A 142 -8.11 -16.17 -5.42
N LEU A 143 -8.45 -15.02 -4.82
CA LEU A 143 -8.16 -13.70 -5.40
C LEU A 143 -6.66 -13.52 -5.70
N LEU A 144 -5.80 -13.99 -4.80
CA LEU A 144 -4.35 -13.98 -4.99
C LEU A 144 -3.90 -14.89 -6.12
N THR A 145 -4.36 -16.16 -6.12
CA THR A 145 -3.93 -17.15 -7.12
C THR A 145 -4.39 -16.76 -8.52
N ASP A 146 -5.62 -16.27 -8.65
CA ASP A 146 -6.14 -15.75 -9.92
C ASP A 146 -5.34 -14.56 -10.43
N ALA A 147 -4.99 -13.61 -9.54
CA ALA A 147 -4.15 -12.46 -9.89
C ALA A 147 -2.74 -12.89 -10.34
N CYS A 148 -2.13 -13.86 -9.65
CA CYS A 148 -0.84 -14.42 -10.05
C CYS A 148 -0.91 -15.10 -11.43
N GLU A 149 -1.97 -15.86 -11.68
CA GLU A 149 -2.17 -16.51 -12.97
C GLU A 149 -2.34 -15.51 -14.11
N ILE A 150 -3.14 -14.45 -13.90
CA ILE A 150 -3.34 -13.37 -14.88
C ILE A 150 -2.02 -12.67 -15.20
N LEU A 151 -1.20 -12.37 -14.20
CA LEU A 151 0.10 -11.72 -14.35
C LEU A 151 1.23 -12.68 -14.76
N GLY A 152 0.94 -13.97 -15.01
CA GLY A 152 1.93 -14.98 -15.38
C GLY A 152 3.04 -15.17 -14.33
N MET A 153 2.71 -15.07 -13.04
CA MET A 153 3.64 -15.28 -11.94
C MET A 153 3.69 -16.78 -11.56
N LYS A 154 4.87 -17.38 -11.67
CA LYS A 154 5.07 -18.81 -11.34
C LYS A 154 5.08 -19.05 -9.82
N ASN A 155 5.63 -18.12 -9.06
CA ASN A 155 5.76 -18.22 -7.62
C ASN A 155 4.68 -17.37 -6.97
N VAL A 156 3.69 -18.03 -6.37
CA VAL A 156 2.64 -17.36 -5.61
C VAL A 156 3.22 -16.95 -4.25
N PRO A 157 3.17 -15.67 -3.86
CA PRO A 157 3.60 -15.24 -2.53
C PRO A 157 2.63 -15.74 -1.45
N ASP A 158 3.07 -15.72 -0.19
CA ASP A 158 2.18 -15.95 0.94
C ASP A 158 1.31 -14.70 1.17
N LEU A 159 0.05 -14.87 1.56
CA LEU A 159 -0.88 -13.79 1.87
C LEU A 159 -1.28 -13.85 3.34
N TYR A 160 -1.04 -12.79 4.06
CA TYR A 160 -1.39 -12.67 5.47
C TYR A 160 -2.45 -11.59 5.69
N VAL A 161 -3.34 -11.82 6.65
CA VAL A 161 -4.29 -10.84 7.16
C VAL A 161 -3.89 -10.44 8.58
N ARG A 162 -3.69 -9.14 8.80
CA ARG A 162 -3.30 -8.56 10.09
C ARG A 162 -4.38 -7.62 10.60
N GLN A 163 -4.77 -7.76 11.86
CA GLN A 163 -5.71 -6.84 12.46
C GLN A 163 -5.09 -5.45 12.60
N ASN A 164 -5.69 -4.48 11.92
CA ASN A 164 -5.32 -3.07 12.01
C ASN A 164 -6.50 -2.18 11.57
N PRO A 165 -6.85 -1.12 12.35
CA PRO A 165 -7.93 -0.21 11.99
C PRO A 165 -7.57 0.77 10.86
N VAL A 166 -6.29 0.89 10.50
CA VAL A 166 -5.84 1.75 9.39
C VAL A 166 -5.77 0.90 8.12
N PRO A 167 -6.55 1.22 7.07
CA PRO A 167 -6.49 0.51 5.80
C PRO A 167 -5.08 0.59 5.21
N ASN A 168 -4.47 -0.55 4.98
CA ASN A 168 -3.15 -0.65 4.37
C ASN A 168 -2.89 -2.06 3.85
N ALA A 169 -2.08 -2.15 2.80
CA ALA A 169 -1.44 -3.36 2.33
C ALA A 169 0.06 -3.09 2.18
N TYR A 170 0.86 -4.14 2.21
CA TYR A 170 2.29 -4.04 1.90
C TYR A 170 2.87 -5.39 1.53
N THR A 171 3.92 -5.34 0.72
CA THR A 171 4.67 -6.50 0.27
C THR A 171 6.07 -6.50 0.87
N LEU A 172 6.53 -7.69 1.28
CA LEU A 172 7.90 -7.93 1.70
C LEU A 172 8.50 -9.08 0.89
N ALA A 173 9.59 -8.76 0.19
CA ALA A 173 10.43 -9.76 -0.47
C ALA A 173 11.65 -10.01 0.42
N LEU A 174 11.73 -11.22 0.99
CA LEU A 174 12.81 -11.64 1.85
C LEU A 174 13.76 -12.59 1.10
N THR A 175 15.05 -12.44 1.34
CA THR A 175 16.03 -13.28 0.66
C THR A 175 16.00 -14.71 1.19
N GLY A 176 15.98 -15.67 0.27
CA GLY A 176 15.94 -17.10 0.62
C GLY A 176 14.59 -17.58 1.17
N ARG A 177 13.59 -16.73 1.20
CA ARG A 177 12.22 -17.06 1.61
C ARG A 177 11.22 -16.71 0.53
N ARG A 178 10.02 -17.26 0.64
CA ARG A 178 8.89 -16.86 -0.21
C ARG A 178 8.50 -15.43 0.15
N PRO A 179 8.33 -14.53 -0.84
CA PRO A 179 7.79 -13.20 -0.57
C PRO A 179 6.38 -13.30 0.00
N PHE A 180 5.94 -12.30 0.72
CA PHE A 180 4.59 -12.28 1.27
C PHE A 180 3.95 -10.90 1.16
N ILE A 181 2.63 -10.92 1.10
CA ILE A 181 1.75 -9.75 1.12
C ILE A 181 0.99 -9.74 2.44
N VAL A 182 0.82 -8.58 3.04
CA VAL A 182 0.00 -8.40 4.24
C VAL A 182 -1.14 -7.44 3.93
N LEU A 183 -2.37 -7.87 4.20
CA LEU A 183 -3.57 -7.03 4.15
C LEU A 183 -4.03 -6.70 5.57
N HIS A 184 -4.41 -5.47 5.81
CA HIS A 184 -5.06 -5.09 7.07
C HIS A 184 -6.56 -5.43 7.02
N THR A 185 -7.14 -5.87 8.15
CA THR A 185 -8.58 -6.21 8.25
C THR A 185 -9.49 -5.08 7.81
N SER A 186 -9.10 -3.83 8.05
CA SER A 186 -9.87 -2.66 7.62
C SER A 186 -10.03 -2.53 6.09
N LEU A 187 -9.12 -3.13 5.28
CA LEU A 187 -9.32 -3.24 3.83
C LEU A 187 -10.43 -4.23 3.49
N LEU A 188 -10.47 -5.37 4.20
CA LEU A 188 -11.48 -6.40 3.99
C LEU A 188 -12.88 -5.88 4.33
N ASP A 189 -12.96 -5.01 5.34
CA ASP A 189 -14.22 -4.37 5.72
C ASP A 189 -14.64 -3.26 4.75
N LEU A 190 -13.69 -2.59 4.09
CA LEU A 190 -13.93 -1.40 3.27
C LEU A 190 -14.20 -1.74 1.78
N LEU A 191 -13.53 -2.75 1.25
CA LEU A 191 -13.43 -3.04 -0.18
C LEU A 191 -14.25 -4.29 -0.56
N SER A 192 -14.79 -4.30 -1.77
CA SER A 192 -15.37 -5.49 -2.38
C SER A 192 -14.26 -6.48 -2.79
N ASP A 193 -14.63 -7.72 -3.13
CA ASP A 193 -13.69 -8.75 -3.57
C ASP A 193 -12.87 -8.30 -4.80
N ASP A 194 -13.50 -7.65 -5.78
CA ASP A 194 -12.79 -7.16 -6.97
C ASP A 194 -11.84 -6.00 -6.64
N GLU A 195 -12.22 -5.11 -5.73
CA GLU A 195 -11.35 -4.02 -5.24
C GLU A 195 -10.21 -4.57 -4.37
N LEU A 196 -10.45 -5.60 -3.56
CA LEU A 196 -9.40 -6.32 -2.84
C LEU A 196 -8.43 -7.00 -3.81
N GLN A 197 -8.95 -7.60 -4.88
CA GLN A 197 -8.12 -8.18 -5.93
C GLN A 197 -7.26 -7.11 -6.63
N ALA A 198 -7.78 -5.90 -6.84
CA ALA A 198 -7.00 -4.79 -7.36
C ALA A 198 -5.84 -4.40 -6.41
N VAL A 199 -6.09 -4.36 -5.08
CA VAL A 199 -5.05 -4.12 -4.08
C VAL A 199 -4.01 -5.25 -4.06
N ILE A 200 -4.44 -6.51 -4.08
CA ILE A 200 -3.52 -7.66 -4.15
C ILE A 200 -2.67 -7.58 -5.42
N ALA A 201 -3.26 -7.26 -6.56
CA ALA A 201 -2.55 -7.13 -7.84
C ALA A 201 -1.58 -5.95 -7.84
N HIS A 202 -1.90 -4.85 -7.17
CA HIS A 202 -0.97 -3.74 -6.93
C HIS A 202 0.27 -4.23 -6.17
N GLU A 203 0.08 -4.96 -5.09
CA GLU A 203 1.19 -5.54 -4.31
C GLU A 203 2.02 -6.55 -5.12
N LEU A 204 1.35 -7.36 -5.97
CA LEU A 204 2.04 -8.23 -6.92
C LEU A 204 2.84 -7.44 -7.97
N GLY A 205 2.40 -6.25 -8.33
CA GLY A 205 3.12 -5.31 -9.19
C GLY A 205 4.51 -4.96 -8.64
N HIS A 206 4.61 -4.71 -7.33
CA HIS A 206 5.91 -4.47 -6.67
C HIS A 206 6.86 -5.66 -6.81
N LEU A 207 6.35 -6.89 -6.66
CA LEU A 207 7.16 -8.10 -6.85
C LEU A 207 7.56 -8.31 -8.31
N LYS A 208 6.63 -8.09 -9.23
CA LYS A 208 6.84 -8.30 -10.67
C LYS A 208 7.86 -7.32 -11.28
N CYS A 209 7.95 -6.09 -10.70
CA CYS A 209 8.88 -5.05 -11.12
C CYS A 209 10.19 -5.03 -10.31
N ASP A 210 10.38 -5.95 -9.37
CA ASP A 210 11.56 -5.99 -8.47
C ASP A 210 11.79 -4.68 -7.71
N HIS A 211 10.72 -3.95 -7.36
CA HIS A 211 10.83 -2.61 -6.76
C HIS A 211 11.66 -2.61 -5.47
N ALA A 212 11.57 -3.66 -4.63
CA ALA A 212 12.36 -3.76 -3.40
C ALA A 212 13.87 -3.70 -3.67
N VAL A 213 14.35 -4.38 -4.72
CA VAL A 213 15.77 -4.41 -5.10
C VAL A 213 16.21 -3.04 -5.62
N TRP A 214 15.44 -2.47 -6.56
CA TRP A 214 15.84 -1.23 -7.22
C TRP A 214 15.72 0.00 -6.32
N LEU A 215 14.75 0.04 -5.41
CA LEU A 215 14.64 1.08 -4.39
C LEU A 215 15.75 0.98 -3.35
N THR A 216 16.19 -0.24 -3.00
CA THR A 216 17.36 -0.42 -2.15
C THR A 216 18.61 0.09 -2.86
N ALA A 217 18.79 -0.24 -4.14
CA ALA A 217 19.89 0.25 -4.96
C ALA A 217 19.93 1.79 -5.02
N ALA A 218 18.78 2.43 -5.24
CA ALA A 218 18.68 3.89 -5.27
C ALA A 218 19.04 4.53 -3.91
N ASN A 219 18.57 3.94 -2.81
CA ASN A 219 18.91 4.41 -1.47
C ASN A 219 20.41 4.26 -1.16
N VAL A 220 21.06 3.19 -1.61
CA VAL A 220 22.51 3.00 -1.48
C VAL A 220 23.26 4.12 -2.21
N LEU A 221 22.88 4.42 -3.45
CA LEU A 221 23.46 5.51 -4.21
C LEU A 221 23.21 6.88 -3.56
N ALA A 222 21.98 7.10 -3.07
CA ALA A 222 21.64 8.34 -2.37
C ALA A 222 22.51 8.53 -1.11
N LEU A 223 22.67 7.52 -0.28
CA LEU A 223 23.52 7.56 0.91
C LEU A 223 24.99 7.82 0.56
N GLY A 224 25.48 7.18 -0.51
CA GLY A 224 26.85 7.41 -1.01
C GLY A 224 27.06 8.85 -1.46
N THR A 225 26.10 9.45 -2.17
CA THR A 225 26.18 10.85 -2.64
C THR A 225 26.07 11.86 -1.51
N VAL A 226 25.23 11.63 -0.51
CA VAL A 226 25.11 12.49 0.69
C VAL A 226 26.43 12.61 1.43
N SER A 227 27.17 11.52 1.53
CA SER A 227 28.48 11.49 2.21
C SER A 227 29.57 12.28 1.48
N LEU A 228 29.43 12.42 0.16
CA LEU A 228 30.44 13.08 -0.68
C LEU A 228 30.09 14.56 -0.99
N LEU A 229 28.81 14.86 -1.17
CA LEU A 229 28.36 16.19 -1.64
C LEU A 229 27.00 16.56 -0.97
N PRO A 230 27.00 17.19 0.21
CA PRO A 230 25.74 17.51 0.94
C PRO A 230 24.74 18.37 0.16
N ILE A 231 25.21 19.19 -0.79
CA ILE A 231 24.34 20.08 -1.61
C ILE A 231 23.53 19.26 -2.64
N VAL A 232 24.03 18.10 -3.05
CA VAL A 232 23.38 17.24 -4.06
C VAL A 232 22.32 16.35 -3.43
N SER A 233 22.35 16.15 -2.12
CA SER A 233 21.47 15.22 -1.39
C SER A 233 19.99 15.49 -1.61
N ALA A 234 19.54 16.75 -1.49
CA ALA A 234 18.14 17.13 -1.67
C ALA A 234 17.62 16.85 -3.08
N THR A 235 18.46 17.00 -4.09
CA THR A 235 18.10 16.72 -5.49
C THR A 235 17.96 15.21 -5.74
N VAL A 236 18.84 14.41 -5.14
CA VAL A 236 18.82 12.96 -5.25
C VAL A 236 17.62 12.39 -4.49
N GLU A 237 17.35 12.87 -3.27
CA GLU A 237 16.15 12.48 -2.51
C GLU A 237 14.88 12.78 -3.31
N ASP A 238 14.78 13.96 -3.92
CA ASP A 238 13.64 14.37 -4.74
C ASP A 238 13.47 13.47 -5.98
N ALA A 239 14.57 13.06 -6.61
CA ALA A 239 14.56 12.13 -7.73
C ALA A 239 14.09 10.73 -7.30
N VAL A 240 14.56 10.22 -6.18
CA VAL A 240 14.15 8.94 -5.61
C VAL A 240 12.65 8.98 -5.24
N MET A 241 12.17 10.05 -4.60
CA MET A 241 10.76 10.19 -4.25
C MET A 241 9.85 10.31 -5.49
N ARG A 242 10.30 10.96 -6.56
CA ARG A 242 9.56 10.97 -7.84
C ARG A 242 9.50 9.59 -8.47
N TRP A 243 10.59 8.85 -8.41
CA TRP A 243 10.60 7.48 -8.90
C TRP A 243 9.72 6.56 -8.06
N LEU A 244 9.76 6.64 -6.73
CA LEU A 244 8.84 5.91 -5.83
C LEU A 244 7.38 6.07 -6.29
N ARG A 245 6.96 7.31 -6.52
CA ARG A 245 5.60 7.59 -7.00
C ARG A 245 5.32 7.01 -8.39
N ALA A 246 6.31 6.96 -9.27
CA ALA A 246 6.16 6.31 -10.57
C ALA A 246 6.06 4.78 -10.45
N ALA A 247 6.76 4.16 -9.51
CA ALA A 247 6.64 2.75 -9.18
C ALA A 247 5.23 2.39 -8.68
N GLU A 248 4.62 3.28 -7.88
CA GLU A 248 3.21 3.12 -7.47
C GLU A 248 2.26 3.11 -8.67
N LEU A 249 2.47 4.02 -9.65
CA LEU A 249 1.67 4.04 -10.88
C LEU A 249 1.88 2.77 -11.72
N SER A 250 3.07 2.18 -11.71
CA SER A 250 3.31 0.87 -12.34
C SER A 250 2.50 -0.23 -11.66
N CYS A 251 2.41 -0.22 -10.33
CA CYS A 251 1.61 -1.17 -9.57
C CYS A 251 0.11 -0.99 -9.80
N ASP A 252 -0.36 0.25 -9.97
CA ASP A 252 -1.74 0.53 -10.37
C ASP A 252 -2.07 -0.04 -11.76
N ARG A 253 -1.13 0.01 -12.70
CA ARG A 253 -1.27 -0.63 -14.01
C ARG A 253 -1.35 -2.15 -13.89
N ALA A 254 -0.58 -2.77 -12.97
CA ALA A 254 -0.72 -4.20 -12.67
C ALA A 254 -2.11 -4.53 -12.10
N ALA A 255 -2.66 -3.68 -11.22
CA ALA A 255 -4.01 -3.82 -10.72
C ALA A 255 -5.04 -3.79 -11.86
N LEU A 256 -4.93 -2.84 -12.79
CA LEU A 256 -5.84 -2.77 -13.94
C LEU A 256 -5.69 -3.98 -14.88
N LEU A 257 -4.49 -4.51 -15.08
CA LEU A 257 -4.30 -5.74 -15.87
C LEU A 257 -5.02 -6.94 -15.25
N VAL A 258 -5.08 -7.02 -13.93
CA VAL A 258 -5.75 -8.14 -13.24
C VAL A 258 -7.26 -7.98 -13.24
N VAL A 259 -7.78 -6.85 -12.79
CA VAL A 259 -9.24 -6.68 -12.68
C VAL A 259 -9.90 -6.33 -14.00
N GLN A 260 -9.14 -5.76 -14.96
CA GLN A 260 -9.57 -5.41 -16.33
C GLN A 260 -10.77 -4.45 -16.38
N ASP A 261 -11.00 -3.77 -15.28
CA ASP A 261 -12.03 -2.75 -15.13
C ASP A 261 -11.44 -1.51 -14.44
N PRO A 262 -11.29 -0.37 -15.15
CA PRO A 262 -10.74 0.84 -14.58
C PRO A 262 -11.63 1.44 -13.47
N GLU A 263 -12.95 1.23 -13.51
CA GLU A 263 -13.86 1.75 -12.50
C GLU A 263 -13.60 1.08 -11.14
N THR A 264 -13.37 -0.23 -11.12
CA THR A 264 -13.00 -0.98 -9.91
C THR A 264 -11.70 -0.45 -9.30
N VAL A 265 -10.66 -0.21 -10.12
CA VAL A 265 -9.39 0.33 -9.62
C VAL A 265 -9.56 1.73 -9.06
N VAL A 266 -10.28 2.61 -9.76
CA VAL A 266 -10.55 3.98 -9.29
C VAL A 266 -11.41 3.99 -8.03
N SER A 267 -12.41 3.10 -7.96
CA SER A 267 -13.25 2.93 -6.77
C SER A 267 -12.43 2.57 -5.53
N SER A 268 -11.43 1.68 -5.67
CA SER A 268 -10.54 1.36 -4.55
C SER A 268 -9.79 2.59 -4.04
N PHE A 269 -9.26 3.45 -4.93
CA PHE A 269 -8.59 4.69 -4.54
C PHE A 269 -9.54 5.68 -3.85
N MET A 270 -10.76 5.81 -4.38
CA MET A 270 -11.80 6.67 -3.82
C MET A 270 -12.19 6.23 -2.41
N LYS A 271 -12.38 4.93 -2.19
CA LYS A 271 -12.70 4.37 -0.87
C LYS A 271 -11.53 4.53 0.10
N LEU A 272 -10.29 4.32 -0.34
CA LEU A 272 -9.10 4.57 0.48
C LEU A 272 -8.90 6.05 0.82
N ALA A 273 -9.34 6.97 -0.04
CA ALA A 273 -9.25 8.40 0.22
C ALA A 273 -10.25 8.92 1.26
N GLY A 274 -11.45 8.36 1.29
CA GLY A 274 -12.50 8.88 2.17
C GLY A 274 -13.77 8.02 2.22
N GLY A 275 -13.68 6.75 1.80
CA GLY A 275 -14.82 5.84 1.79
C GLY A 275 -15.19 5.33 3.18
N SER A 276 -16.44 4.95 3.29
CA SER A 276 -17.00 4.29 4.45
C SER A 276 -18.07 3.32 3.98
N ASN A 277 -18.13 2.13 4.58
CA ASN A 277 -19.16 1.15 4.25
C ASN A 277 -20.58 1.71 4.40
N ARG A 278 -20.77 2.62 5.36
CA ARG A 278 -22.06 3.27 5.59
C ARG A 278 -22.54 4.09 4.39
N PHE A 279 -21.63 4.69 3.64
CA PHE A 279 -21.92 5.59 2.51
C PHE A 279 -21.39 5.06 1.18
N ALA A 280 -21.05 3.77 1.10
CA ALA A 280 -20.47 3.18 -0.11
C ALA A 280 -21.37 3.33 -1.34
N SER A 281 -22.71 3.22 -1.16
CA SER A 281 -23.69 3.39 -2.23
C SER A 281 -23.86 4.84 -2.72
N GLU A 282 -23.32 5.82 -1.99
CA GLU A 282 -23.39 7.24 -2.34
C GLU A 282 -22.12 7.74 -3.06
N LEU A 283 -21.09 6.89 -3.15
CA LEU A 283 -19.85 7.21 -3.82
C LEU A 283 -20.00 7.05 -5.34
N SER A 284 -19.43 7.98 -6.12
CA SER A 284 -19.46 7.97 -7.58
C SER A 284 -18.06 8.10 -8.15
N VAL A 285 -17.63 7.09 -8.90
CA VAL A 285 -16.36 7.07 -9.62
C VAL A 285 -16.26 8.24 -10.60
N GLU A 286 -17.35 8.52 -11.33
CA GLU A 286 -17.39 9.65 -12.27
C GLU A 286 -17.15 10.99 -11.56
N SER A 287 -17.82 11.22 -10.42
CA SER A 287 -17.62 12.43 -9.61
C SER A 287 -16.19 12.53 -9.09
N PHE A 288 -15.57 11.40 -8.70
CA PHE A 288 -14.18 11.37 -8.26
C PHE A 288 -13.20 11.67 -9.40
N LEU A 289 -13.46 11.17 -10.61
CA LEU A 289 -12.68 11.52 -11.81
C LEU A 289 -12.87 12.99 -12.20
N GLN A 290 -14.05 13.55 -12.02
CA GLN A 290 -14.27 14.99 -12.21
C GLN A 290 -13.51 15.83 -11.17
N GLN A 291 -13.43 15.37 -9.92
CA GLN A 291 -12.59 15.99 -8.89
C GLN A 291 -11.11 15.93 -9.28
N ALA A 292 -10.64 14.83 -9.85
CA ALA A 292 -9.28 14.69 -10.36
C ALA A 292 -8.96 15.73 -11.45
N LYS A 293 -9.86 15.92 -12.41
CA LYS A 293 -9.74 16.97 -13.46
C LYS A 293 -9.71 18.37 -12.84
N SER A 294 -10.56 18.64 -11.87
CA SER A 294 -10.61 19.94 -11.16
C SER A 294 -9.31 20.21 -10.41
N TYR A 295 -8.72 19.16 -9.77
CA TYR A 295 -7.41 19.26 -9.12
C TYR A 295 -6.28 19.56 -10.13
N GLU A 296 -6.31 18.92 -11.29
CA GLU A 296 -5.34 19.15 -12.35
C GLU A 296 -5.41 20.58 -12.87
N GLN A 297 -6.62 21.08 -13.15
CA GLN A 297 -6.87 22.47 -13.57
C GLN A 297 -6.39 23.48 -12.50
N ALA A 298 -6.75 23.29 -11.24
CA ALA A 298 -6.34 24.17 -10.15
C ALA A 298 -4.82 24.17 -9.96
N SER A 299 -4.16 23.03 -10.19
CA SER A 299 -2.71 22.88 -10.07
C SER A 299 -1.92 23.31 -11.32
N SER A 300 -2.56 23.77 -12.39
CA SER A 300 -1.91 24.25 -13.62
C SER A 300 -1.34 25.67 -13.47
N SER A 301 -1.83 26.48 -12.54
CA SER A 301 -1.28 27.81 -12.25
C SER A 301 0.10 27.71 -11.62
N PRO A 302 1.00 28.73 -11.72
CA PRO A 302 2.34 28.69 -11.10
C PRO A 302 2.30 28.41 -9.59
N LEU A 303 1.36 29.00 -8.86
CA LEU A 303 1.17 28.72 -7.43
C LEU A 303 0.61 27.31 -7.21
N GLY A 304 -0.37 26.88 -7.99
CA GLY A 304 -0.94 25.54 -7.93
C GLY A 304 0.10 24.47 -8.23
N TRP A 305 0.95 24.66 -9.22
CA TRP A 305 2.07 23.80 -9.53
C TRP A 305 3.07 23.70 -8.36
N TYR A 306 3.42 24.83 -7.75
CA TYR A 306 4.30 24.85 -6.58
C TYR A 306 3.69 24.06 -5.40
N LEU A 307 2.41 24.31 -5.08
CA LEU A 307 1.71 23.63 -3.99
C LEU A 307 1.57 22.12 -4.25
N ARG A 308 1.20 21.73 -5.47
CA ARG A 308 1.16 20.33 -5.89
C ARG A 308 2.51 19.62 -5.67
N ASN A 309 3.60 20.25 -6.10
CA ASN A 309 4.92 19.67 -5.92
C ASN A 309 5.32 19.63 -4.44
N ALA A 310 5.00 20.65 -3.65
CA ALA A 310 5.27 20.67 -2.21
C ALA A 310 4.48 19.59 -1.46
N GLN A 311 3.21 19.39 -1.80
CA GLN A 311 2.38 18.32 -1.22
C GLN A 311 2.90 16.93 -1.58
N ASN A 312 3.27 16.71 -2.85
CA ASN A 312 3.72 15.42 -3.32
C ASN A 312 5.15 15.05 -2.87
N ARG A 313 6.01 16.03 -2.55
CA ARG A 313 7.41 15.77 -2.18
C ARG A 313 7.57 14.83 -0.99
N ALA A 314 6.70 14.97 0.01
CA ALA A 314 6.76 14.20 1.26
C ALA A 314 6.00 12.86 1.19
N LEU A 315 5.26 12.61 0.11
CA LEU A 315 4.42 11.42 -0.02
C LEU A 315 5.17 10.29 -0.72
N SER A 316 5.15 9.10 -0.13
CA SER A 316 5.60 7.86 -0.76
C SER A 316 4.62 7.40 -1.86
N HIS A 317 3.32 7.60 -1.65
CA HIS A 317 2.28 7.30 -2.63
C HIS A 317 1.75 8.58 -3.28
N PRO A 318 1.44 8.58 -4.59
CA PRO A 318 0.76 9.69 -5.22
C PRO A 318 -0.62 9.92 -4.61
N LEU A 319 -1.13 11.15 -4.72
CA LEU A 319 -2.48 11.47 -4.28
C LEU A 319 -3.52 10.58 -5.01
N PRO A 320 -4.56 10.08 -4.33
CA PRO A 320 -5.57 9.20 -4.93
C PRO A 320 -6.19 9.76 -6.21
N VAL A 321 -6.43 11.07 -6.28
CA VAL A 321 -6.97 11.73 -7.49
C VAL A 321 -6.00 11.67 -8.69
N LEU A 322 -4.70 11.70 -8.45
CA LEU A 322 -3.69 11.56 -9.51
C LEU A 322 -3.58 10.13 -9.99
N ARG A 323 -3.67 9.15 -9.09
CA ARG A 323 -3.71 7.72 -9.44
C ARG A 323 -4.94 7.40 -10.28
N ALA A 324 -6.11 7.94 -9.89
CA ALA A 324 -7.35 7.78 -10.63
C ALA A 324 -7.27 8.36 -12.06
N ALA A 325 -6.73 9.57 -12.22
CA ALA A 325 -6.53 10.19 -13.53
C ALA A 325 -5.56 9.39 -14.42
N GLU A 326 -4.47 8.87 -13.84
CA GLU A 326 -3.49 8.05 -14.57
C GLU A 326 -4.12 6.74 -15.06
N ILE A 327 -4.88 6.03 -14.22
CA ILE A 327 -5.56 4.80 -14.60
C ILE A 327 -6.63 5.05 -15.66
N ASP A 328 -7.45 6.08 -15.51
CA ASP A 328 -8.43 6.46 -16.53
C ASP A 328 -7.75 6.74 -17.89
N THR A 329 -6.64 7.46 -17.87
CA THR A 329 -5.87 7.78 -19.06
C THR A 329 -5.23 6.54 -19.68
N TRP A 330 -4.54 5.73 -18.87
CA TRP A 330 -3.83 4.54 -19.37
C TRP A 330 -4.77 3.47 -19.88
N SER A 331 -5.94 3.27 -19.27
CA SER A 331 -6.96 2.32 -19.73
C SER A 331 -7.41 2.56 -21.17
N ARG A 332 -7.39 3.83 -21.63
CA ARG A 332 -7.76 4.25 -22.98
C ARG A 332 -6.57 4.30 -23.94
N SER A 333 -5.36 4.06 -23.47
CA SER A 333 -4.13 4.17 -24.27
C SER A 333 -3.98 3.03 -25.28
N ALA A 334 -3.19 3.27 -26.31
CA ALA A 334 -2.78 2.22 -27.24
C ALA A 334 -1.88 1.17 -26.56
N GLU A 335 -1.08 1.60 -25.57
CA GLU A 335 -0.21 0.72 -24.79
C GLU A 335 -1.03 -0.38 -24.09
N TYR A 336 -2.06 0.01 -23.33
CA TYR A 336 -2.94 -0.96 -22.64
C TYR A 336 -3.66 -1.89 -23.62
N ARG A 337 -4.21 -1.35 -24.72
CA ARG A 337 -4.89 -2.17 -25.74
C ARG A 337 -3.95 -3.19 -26.39
N ASN A 338 -2.71 -2.81 -26.65
CA ASN A 338 -1.72 -3.69 -27.28
C ASN A 338 -1.29 -4.84 -26.35
N LEU A 339 -1.23 -4.62 -25.03
CA LEU A 339 -1.00 -5.71 -24.08
C LEU A 339 -2.12 -6.76 -24.17
N GLY A 340 -3.34 -6.31 -24.41
CA GLY A 340 -4.47 -7.19 -24.61
C GLY A 340 -4.46 -7.99 -25.91
N ASN A 341 -3.63 -7.66 -26.87
CA ASN A 341 -3.58 -8.34 -28.18
C ASN A 341 -2.37 -9.29 -28.32
N ARG A 342 -1.55 -9.42 -27.29
CA ARG A 342 -0.46 -10.41 -27.18
C ARG A 342 -1.00 -11.70 -26.60
#